data_4d82d587a6c001835756b2a6e16a87c7
#
_entry.id   4d82d587a6c001835756b2a6e16a87c7
#
_cell.length_a   1.000
_cell.length_b   1.000
_cell.length_c   1.000
_cell.angle_alpha   90.00
_cell.angle_beta   90.00
_cell.angle_gamma   90.00
#
_symmetry.space_group_name_H-M   'P 1'
#
loop_
_entity.id
_entity.type
_entity.pdbx_description
1 polymer ?
#
loop_
_entity_poly.entity_id
_entity_poly.type
_entity_poly.pdbx_seq_one_letter_code
_entity_poly.pdbx_strand_id
1 'polypeptide(L)'
;MTTLRNIILIVATMFASVVMAQSTKRLAFNNNHQFKIAQFTDIHWNDDSTVSCQRTLATLDAVIKAEKPDLIVLTGDIVTDHPAVKGWQNIIKFFHNQGIPYVVEMGNHDAEFLSKDSIYTMLTDDPVYVGVKGNQVSGYGNMTIALHASDGSDAVKNVIYLIDSNDYPKNKLHAVYDWIHFDQIEWYRRESDRFAAKNGGKPVPSLAYFHIPLSEYASLKNKVETYGIGKDGYGDGSWGINSGMFASFLDKGDVVGVFAGHNHQNDFIGIRADVALAYGRCSGWNAYGVLQRGGRIVMLTEGSRHFDTWVTTEKGKEAVYHYPSGITSIDESCEYLKALNVKPKKNGVAYTYYEGNILSCKDIASLKPLKKGVMANFIIDEAPVDDHYAYEFDALFNAPEKAVYKFRMRSDDGAQLFIDGKLVIDNDGSHSANFAVGKVALEKGFHTIHIKYFEDYMGQELKLNYQTPNIDDTPVSNDMLFIPVGK
;
A
#
# COMPACT_ATOMS: atom_id res chain seq x y z
N MET A 1 75.59 -24.88 23.97
CA MET A 1 74.19 -25.32 23.95
C MET A 1 73.32 -24.07 23.96
N THR A 2 73.02 -23.54 22.82
CA THR A 2 72.24 -22.30 22.66
C THR A 2 71.01 -22.63 21.89
N THR A 3 69.85 -22.57 22.54
CA THR A 3 68.52 -22.80 21.96
C THR A 3 68.09 -21.59 21.16
N LEU A 4 68.00 -21.76 19.83
CA LEU A 4 67.39 -20.78 18.93
C LEU A 4 65.88 -20.81 19.14
N ARG A 5 65.29 -19.72 19.55
CA ARG A 5 63.85 -19.53 19.69
C ARG A 5 63.35 -18.87 18.40
N ASN A 6 62.68 -19.64 17.54
CA ASN A 6 62.03 -19.14 16.34
C ASN A 6 60.82 -18.28 16.73
N ILE A 7 60.90 -16.98 16.48
CA ILE A 7 59.77 -16.08 16.53
C ILE A 7 59.11 -16.08 15.15
N ILE A 8 57.98 -16.72 15.03
CA ILE A 8 57.14 -16.63 13.83
C ILE A 8 56.37 -15.32 13.94
N LEU A 9 56.78 -14.34 13.10
CA LEU A 9 56.09 -13.09 12.92
C LEU A 9 54.87 -13.34 11.99
N ILE A 10 53.67 -13.50 12.52
CA ILE A 10 52.44 -13.52 11.72
C ILE A 10 52.14 -12.08 11.35
N VAL A 11 52.49 -11.69 10.12
CA VAL A 11 52.02 -10.43 9.52
C VAL A 11 50.59 -10.68 9.08
N ALA A 12 49.65 -10.31 9.95
CA ALA A 12 48.23 -10.20 9.57
C ALA A 12 48.10 -8.97 8.65
N THR A 13 48.19 -9.17 7.35
CA THR A 13 47.74 -8.20 6.37
C THR A 13 46.25 -8.02 6.50
N MET A 14 45.82 -7.02 7.29
CA MET A 14 44.48 -6.45 7.19
C MET A 14 44.35 -5.84 5.80
N PHE A 15 43.75 -6.56 4.87
CA PHE A 15 43.09 -5.93 3.75
C PHE A 15 41.92 -5.11 4.27
N ALA A 16 42.19 -3.88 4.65
CA ALA A 16 41.16 -2.87 4.73
C ALA A 16 40.68 -2.64 3.30
N SER A 17 39.63 -3.35 2.90
CA SER A 17 38.81 -2.94 1.79
C SER A 17 38.29 -1.55 2.15
N VAL A 18 38.93 -0.52 1.62
CA VAL A 18 38.34 0.80 1.54
C VAL A 18 37.15 0.65 0.59
N VAL A 19 36.02 0.24 1.14
CA VAL A 19 34.73 0.51 0.49
C VAL A 19 34.66 2.03 0.50
N MET A 20 35.02 2.64 -0.62
CA MET A 20 34.65 4.03 -0.89
C MET A 20 33.14 4.08 -0.75
N ALA A 21 32.69 4.42 0.45
CA ALA A 21 31.30 4.77 0.67
C ALA A 21 31.07 5.97 -0.25
N GLN A 22 30.46 5.68 -1.42
CA GLN A 22 29.85 6.73 -2.22
C GLN A 22 28.95 7.48 -1.25
N SER A 23 29.20 8.77 -1.06
CA SER A 23 28.39 9.62 -0.17
C SER A 23 27.00 9.69 -0.78
N THR A 24 26.21 8.64 -0.55
CA THR A 24 24.81 8.65 -0.93
C THR A 24 24.15 9.77 -0.16
N LYS A 25 23.57 10.71 -0.88
CA LYS A 25 22.81 11.82 -0.27
C LYS A 25 21.85 11.22 0.74
N ARG A 26 21.99 11.61 2.01
CA ARG A 26 21.11 11.12 3.08
C ARG A 26 19.69 11.56 2.79
N LEU A 27 18.78 10.63 2.59
CA LEU A 27 17.37 10.87 2.42
C LEU A 27 16.68 10.86 3.79
N ALA A 28 15.87 11.87 4.08
CA ALA A 28 15.20 12.03 5.35
C ALA A 28 13.84 12.71 5.17
N PHE A 29 12.94 12.44 6.08
CA PHE A 29 11.68 13.16 6.16
C PHE A 29 11.91 14.66 6.33
N ASN A 30 11.03 15.48 5.76
CA ASN A 30 11.10 16.93 5.88
C ASN A 30 10.53 17.42 7.23
N ASN A 31 10.58 18.73 7.49
CA ASN A 31 10.10 19.33 8.74
C ASN A 31 8.58 19.16 8.97
N ASN A 32 7.83 18.79 7.94
CA ASN A 32 6.40 18.45 8.05
C ASN A 32 6.18 16.95 8.28
N HIS A 33 7.25 16.18 8.58
CA HIS A 33 7.22 14.73 8.75
C HIS A 33 6.73 13.98 7.51
N GLN A 34 7.00 14.51 6.31
CA GLN A 34 6.57 13.95 5.03
C GLN A 34 7.77 13.63 4.14
N PHE A 35 7.60 12.60 3.28
CA PHE A 35 8.54 12.25 2.22
C PHE A 35 7.76 11.84 0.97
N LYS A 36 8.00 12.53 -0.13
CA LYS A 36 7.27 12.34 -1.38
C LYS A 36 8.10 11.59 -2.42
N ILE A 37 7.55 10.52 -2.97
CA ILE A 37 8.16 9.71 -4.02
C ILE A 37 7.36 9.89 -5.30
N ALA A 38 8.04 10.09 -6.43
CA ALA A 38 7.44 9.98 -7.76
C ALA A 38 7.94 8.72 -8.45
N GLN A 39 7.02 7.80 -8.78
CA GLN A 39 7.29 6.63 -9.61
C GLN A 39 6.98 6.96 -11.05
N PHE A 40 7.97 6.75 -11.94
CA PHE A 40 7.79 6.70 -13.38
C PHE A 40 8.13 5.30 -13.87
N THR A 41 7.41 4.83 -14.87
CA THR A 41 7.54 3.47 -15.39
C THR A 41 7.24 3.44 -16.89
N ASP A 42 7.73 2.44 -17.58
CA ASP A 42 7.39 2.20 -18.98
C ASP A 42 7.61 3.44 -19.84
N ILE A 43 8.80 4.05 -19.72
CA ILE A 43 9.20 5.26 -20.46
C ILE A 43 9.36 4.94 -21.94
N HIS A 44 9.87 3.74 -22.29
CA HIS A 44 10.09 3.27 -23.64
C HIS A 44 10.80 4.30 -24.52
N TRP A 45 11.90 4.85 -23.97
CA TRP A 45 12.71 5.80 -24.71
C TRP A 45 13.30 5.14 -25.95
N ASN A 46 13.09 5.77 -27.12
CA ASN A 46 13.82 5.50 -28.32
C ASN A 46 14.35 6.82 -28.90
N ASP A 47 15.60 6.87 -29.32
CA ASP A 47 16.23 8.11 -29.76
C ASP A 47 15.79 8.55 -31.17
N ASP A 48 15.07 7.69 -31.89
CA ASP A 48 14.65 7.94 -33.27
C ASP A 48 13.30 8.70 -33.36
N SER A 49 12.51 8.73 -32.27
CA SER A 49 11.21 9.41 -32.23
C SER A 49 11.29 10.74 -31.49
N THR A 50 11.73 11.76 -32.16
CA THR A 50 11.91 13.09 -31.57
C THR A 50 10.64 13.68 -30.96
N VAL A 51 9.47 13.49 -31.57
CA VAL A 51 8.19 14.03 -31.08
C VAL A 51 7.72 13.28 -29.83
N SER A 52 7.72 11.95 -29.83
CA SER A 52 7.29 11.14 -28.69
C SER A 52 8.26 11.28 -27.51
N CYS A 53 9.58 11.30 -27.77
CA CYS A 53 10.58 11.53 -26.73
C CYS A 53 10.44 12.93 -26.11
N GLN A 54 10.24 13.96 -26.90
CA GLN A 54 10.01 15.32 -26.38
C GLN A 54 8.74 15.37 -25.52
N ARG A 55 7.64 14.74 -25.96
CA ARG A 55 6.41 14.63 -25.16
C ARG A 55 6.64 13.87 -23.86
N THR A 56 7.43 12.80 -23.90
CA THR A 56 7.79 12.04 -22.69
C THR A 56 8.53 12.95 -21.70
N LEU A 57 9.60 13.63 -22.13
CA LEU A 57 10.31 14.57 -21.25
C LEU A 57 9.41 15.69 -20.71
N ALA A 58 8.53 16.24 -21.56
CA ALA A 58 7.58 17.27 -21.13
C ALA A 58 6.61 16.73 -20.06
N THR A 59 6.13 15.49 -20.20
CA THR A 59 5.25 14.84 -19.23
C THR A 59 5.99 14.60 -17.90
N LEU A 60 7.21 14.05 -17.94
CA LEU A 60 8.03 13.83 -16.75
C LEU A 60 8.30 15.16 -16.02
N ASP A 61 8.72 16.19 -16.76
CA ASP A 61 9.01 17.52 -16.24
C ASP A 61 7.77 18.18 -15.60
N ALA A 62 6.61 18.06 -16.26
CA ALA A 62 5.34 18.58 -15.73
C ALA A 62 4.96 17.93 -14.41
N VAL A 63 5.07 16.60 -14.28
CA VAL A 63 4.80 15.87 -13.04
C VAL A 63 5.81 16.27 -11.95
N ILE A 64 7.11 16.31 -12.28
CA ILE A 64 8.16 16.69 -11.33
C ILE A 64 7.93 18.11 -10.81
N LYS A 65 7.62 19.06 -11.67
CA LYS A 65 7.35 20.46 -11.29
C LYS A 65 6.09 20.61 -10.43
N ALA A 66 5.04 19.87 -10.75
CA ALA A 66 3.79 19.90 -10.00
C ALA A 66 3.95 19.29 -8.61
N GLU A 67 4.66 18.17 -8.52
CA GLU A 67 4.73 17.37 -7.31
C GLU A 67 5.95 17.68 -6.42
N LYS A 68 7.07 18.08 -7.00
CA LYS A 68 8.34 18.36 -6.29
C LYS A 68 8.73 17.19 -5.36
N PRO A 69 8.96 15.98 -5.91
CA PRO A 69 9.25 14.81 -5.10
C PRO A 69 10.62 14.92 -4.42
N ASP A 70 10.79 14.22 -3.30
CA ASP A 70 12.07 14.08 -2.59
C ASP A 70 12.94 12.97 -3.19
N LEU A 71 12.30 11.99 -3.85
CA LEU A 71 12.94 10.87 -4.55
C LEU A 71 12.15 10.53 -5.81
N ILE A 72 12.85 10.20 -6.89
CA ILE A 72 12.28 9.62 -8.11
C ILE A 72 12.66 8.15 -8.19
N VAL A 73 11.70 7.28 -8.45
CA VAL A 73 11.88 5.84 -8.66
C VAL A 73 11.46 5.50 -10.08
N LEU A 74 12.38 4.99 -10.88
CA LEU A 74 12.10 4.48 -12.22
C LEU A 74 11.93 2.96 -12.12
N THR A 75 10.76 2.46 -12.54
CA THR A 75 10.41 1.04 -12.41
C THR A 75 10.33 0.35 -13.77
N GLY A 76 11.45 0.36 -14.49
CA GLY A 76 11.69 -0.47 -15.67
C GLY A 76 11.10 0.01 -16.98
N ASP A 77 11.56 -0.65 -18.03
CA ASP A 77 11.28 -0.37 -19.44
C ASP A 77 11.57 1.09 -19.80
N ILE A 78 12.78 1.52 -19.44
CA ILE A 78 13.22 2.91 -19.55
C ILE A 78 13.74 3.20 -20.96
N VAL A 79 14.73 2.41 -21.44
CA VAL A 79 15.31 2.54 -22.78
C VAL A 79 15.21 1.22 -23.49
N THR A 80 14.33 1.14 -24.48
CA THR A 80 13.90 -0.12 -25.08
C THR A 80 14.22 -0.22 -26.59
N ASP A 81 15.11 0.64 -27.11
CA ASP A 81 15.46 0.64 -28.52
C ASP A 81 16.90 1.17 -28.76
N HIS A 82 17.38 1.07 -30.00
CA HIS A 82 18.66 1.62 -30.44
C HIS A 82 18.59 3.15 -30.72
N PRO A 83 19.72 3.86 -30.51
CA PRO A 83 20.97 3.42 -29.91
C PRO A 83 20.92 3.49 -28.38
N ALA A 84 20.92 2.34 -27.69
CA ALA A 84 20.65 2.20 -26.25
C ALA A 84 21.60 3.06 -25.39
N VAL A 85 22.91 3.09 -25.68
CA VAL A 85 23.88 3.91 -24.93
C VAL A 85 23.48 5.39 -24.94
N LYS A 86 23.12 5.92 -26.12
CA LYS A 86 22.70 7.32 -26.25
C LYS A 86 21.35 7.57 -25.57
N GLY A 87 20.43 6.61 -25.66
CA GLY A 87 19.16 6.65 -24.95
C GLY A 87 19.37 6.78 -23.43
N TRP A 88 20.19 5.94 -22.86
CA TRP A 88 20.54 6.00 -21.42
C TRP A 88 21.23 7.31 -21.05
N GLN A 89 22.18 7.79 -21.88
CA GLN A 89 22.81 9.10 -21.64
C GLN A 89 21.80 10.24 -21.63
N ASN A 90 20.82 10.24 -22.51
CA ASN A 90 19.76 11.25 -22.56
C ASN A 90 18.87 11.21 -21.31
N ILE A 91 18.47 10.02 -20.89
CA ILE A 91 17.64 9.81 -19.68
C ILE A 91 18.41 10.22 -18.42
N ILE A 92 19.64 9.75 -18.25
CA ILE A 92 20.52 10.13 -17.12
C ILE A 92 20.67 11.66 -17.08
N LYS A 93 21.00 12.29 -18.21
CA LYS A 93 21.14 13.74 -18.32
C LYS A 93 19.86 14.47 -17.92
N PHE A 94 18.68 13.95 -18.32
CA PHE A 94 17.41 14.55 -17.95
C PHE A 94 17.23 14.56 -16.42
N PHE A 95 17.38 13.41 -15.74
CA PHE A 95 17.20 13.31 -14.29
C PHE A 95 18.33 14.03 -13.52
N HIS A 96 19.56 13.98 -14.02
CA HIS A 96 20.66 14.83 -13.49
C HIS A 96 20.27 16.31 -13.43
N ASN A 97 19.71 16.83 -14.51
CA ASN A 97 19.32 18.25 -14.58
C ASN A 97 18.14 18.61 -13.67
N GLN A 98 17.32 17.65 -13.25
CA GLN A 98 16.28 17.88 -12.24
C GLN A 98 16.88 18.09 -10.84
N GLY A 99 18.08 17.55 -10.58
CA GLY A 99 18.77 17.68 -9.29
C GLY A 99 18.08 16.97 -8.12
N ILE A 100 17.06 16.16 -8.41
CA ILE A 100 16.32 15.35 -7.44
C ILE A 100 16.95 13.97 -7.40
N PRO A 101 17.25 13.40 -6.21
CA PRO A 101 17.73 12.03 -6.09
C PRO A 101 16.85 11.05 -6.86
N TYR A 102 17.46 10.14 -7.60
CA TYR A 102 16.71 9.11 -8.32
C TYR A 102 17.36 7.74 -8.22
N VAL A 103 16.56 6.70 -8.37
CA VAL A 103 16.96 5.29 -8.45
C VAL A 103 16.25 4.61 -9.62
N VAL A 104 16.84 3.54 -10.10
CA VAL A 104 16.32 2.77 -11.25
C VAL A 104 16.22 1.31 -10.85
N GLU A 105 15.08 0.72 -11.14
CA GLU A 105 14.87 -0.72 -11.27
C GLU A 105 14.58 -1.03 -12.73
N MET A 106 15.20 -2.09 -13.30
CA MET A 106 15.06 -2.39 -14.72
C MET A 106 13.84 -3.24 -15.03
N GLY A 107 13.29 -3.04 -16.22
CA GLY A 107 12.27 -3.90 -16.82
C GLY A 107 12.86 -4.97 -17.74
N ASN A 108 11.96 -5.72 -18.36
CA ASN A 108 12.35 -6.80 -19.24
C ASN A 108 12.95 -6.33 -20.59
N HIS A 109 12.67 -5.10 -21.00
CA HIS A 109 13.21 -4.55 -22.26
C HIS A 109 14.54 -3.80 -22.11
N ASP A 110 14.91 -3.34 -20.91
CA ASP A 110 16.09 -2.47 -20.71
C ASP A 110 17.40 -3.12 -21.11
N ALA A 111 17.50 -4.46 -20.96
CA ALA A 111 18.72 -5.22 -21.25
C ALA A 111 18.77 -5.84 -22.66
N GLU A 112 17.81 -5.55 -23.54
CA GLU A 112 17.78 -6.14 -24.89
C GLU A 112 18.92 -5.65 -25.77
N PHE A 113 19.39 -4.42 -25.59
CA PHE A 113 20.40 -3.79 -26.46
C PHE A 113 21.66 -3.33 -25.72
N LEU A 114 21.65 -3.32 -24.37
CA LEU A 114 22.80 -2.96 -23.55
C LEU A 114 22.74 -3.76 -22.24
N SER A 115 23.88 -4.32 -21.82
CA SER A 115 23.89 -5.14 -20.59
C SER A 115 23.51 -4.34 -19.34
N LYS A 116 22.79 -4.96 -18.40
CA LYS A 116 22.47 -4.37 -17.08
C LYS A 116 23.72 -3.82 -16.39
N ASP A 117 24.87 -4.54 -16.47
CA ASP A 117 26.13 -4.07 -15.88
C ASP A 117 26.60 -2.74 -16.48
N SER A 118 26.54 -2.59 -17.80
CA SER A 118 26.90 -1.34 -18.48
C SER A 118 25.97 -0.21 -18.12
N ILE A 119 24.67 -0.46 -18.05
CA ILE A 119 23.66 0.53 -17.69
C ILE A 119 23.91 1.04 -16.26
N TYR A 120 24.05 0.12 -15.28
CA TYR A 120 24.30 0.52 -13.89
C TYR A 120 25.67 1.18 -13.70
N THR A 121 26.66 0.87 -14.55
CA THR A 121 27.92 1.62 -14.56
C THR A 121 27.68 3.07 -14.93
N MET A 122 26.91 3.33 -15.99
CA MET A 122 26.55 4.70 -16.40
C MET A 122 25.72 5.43 -15.33
N LEU A 123 24.77 4.74 -14.69
CA LEU A 123 23.93 5.30 -13.63
C LEU A 123 24.77 5.68 -12.41
N THR A 124 25.68 4.81 -11.97
CA THR A 124 26.51 5.06 -10.77
C THR A 124 27.57 6.15 -10.98
N ASP A 125 27.86 6.52 -12.23
CA ASP A 125 28.72 7.66 -12.55
C ASP A 125 28.01 9.02 -12.39
N ASP A 126 26.66 9.03 -12.30
CA ASP A 126 25.90 10.25 -12.06
C ASP A 126 25.79 10.54 -10.54
N PRO A 127 26.25 11.71 -10.06
CA PRO A 127 26.20 12.07 -8.64
C PRO A 127 24.79 12.30 -8.09
N VAL A 128 23.79 12.42 -8.93
CA VAL A 128 22.35 12.56 -8.53
C VAL A 128 21.69 11.20 -8.35
N TYR A 129 22.23 10.15 -9.01
CA TYR A 129 21.80 8.78 -8.80
C TYR A 129 22.22 8.29 -7.40
N VAL A 130 21.26 7.80 -6.60
CA VAL A 130 21.54 7.37 -5.23
C VAL A 130 21.50 5.84 -5.06
N GLY A 131 21.37 5.11 -6.16
CA GLY A 131 21.35 3.66 -6.17
C GLY A 131 22.75 3.04 -6.31
N VAL A 132 22.76 1.71 -6.38
CA VAL A 132 23.96 0.88 -6.57
C VAL A 132 23.71 -0.16 -7.65
N LYS A 133 24.76 -0.86 -8.13
CA LYS A 133 24.57 -1.98 -9.08
C LYS A 133 23.71 -3.12 -8.52
N GLY A 134 23.77 -3.38 -7.21
CA GLY A 134 22.92 -4.33 -6.51
C GLY A 134 22.90 -5.76 -7.07
N ASN A 135 24.08 -6.28 -7.48
CA ASN A 135 24.24 -7.56 -8.17
C ASN A 135 24.88 -8.66 -7.27
N GLN A 136 24.72 -8.56 -5.95
CA GLN A 136 25.20 -9.58 -5.01
C GLN A 136 24.33 -10.83 -4.98
N VAL A 137 23.16 -10.77 -5.59
CA VAL A 137 22.18 -11.84 -5.81
C VAL A 137 21.77 -11.84 -7.26
N SER A 138 20.89 -12.73 -7.68
CA SER A 138 20.34 -12.76 -9.04
C SER A 138 19.80 -11.38 -9.43
N GLY A 139 19.98 -11.01 -10.72
CA GLY A 139 19.60 -9.70 -11.23
C GLY A 139 20.55 -8.56 -10.87
N TYR A 140 20.10 -7.34 -11.11
CA TYR A 140 20.81 -6.08 -10.86
C TYR A 140 19.86 -5.07 -10.23
N GLY A 141 20.40 -4.10 -9.48
CA GLY A 141 19.55 -3.07 -8.87
C GLY A 141 18.93 -3.48 -7.53
N ASN A 142 19.16 -4.71 -7.07
CA ASN A 142 18.67 -5.12 -5.75
C ASN A 142 19.30 -4.26 -4.66
N MET A 143 18.54 -3.35 -4.08
CA MET A 143 19.05 -2.39 -3.11
C MET A 143 18.00 -1.95 -2.10
N THR A 144 18.48 -1.34 -1.00
CA THR A 144 17.63 -0.69 0.00
C THR A 144 17.96 0.80 0.07
N ILE A 145 16.92 1.64 0.13
CA ILE A 145 17.05 3.06 0.40
C ILE A 145 16.43 3.32 1.78
N ALA A 146 17.26 3.77 2.72
CA ALA A 146 16.82 4.13 4.07
C ALA A 146 16.33 5.57 4.10
N LEU A 147 15.13 5.81 4.63
CA LEU A 147 14.58 7.13 4.89
C LEU A 147 14.72 7.43 6.38
N HIS A 148 15.50 8.47 6.69
CA HIS A 148 15.83 8.84 8.06
C HIS A 148 14.81 9.80 8.66
N ALA A 149 14.81 9.88 9.99
CA ALA A 149 13.98 10.82 10.75
C ALA A 149 14.23 12.28 10.36
N SER A 150 13.19 13.11 10.48
CA SER A 150 13.21 14.55 10.24
C SER A 150 14.04 15.34 11.26
N ASP A 151 14.26 14.78 12.46
CA ASP A 151 14.99 15.38 13.58
C ASP A 151 16.53 15.41 13.40
N GLY A 152 17.03 14.90 12.27
CA GLY A 152 18.45 14.79 11.98
C GLY A 152 19.15 13.56 12.57
N SER A 153 18.46 12.73 13.35
CA SER A 153 19.01 11.48 13.89
C SER A 153 19.17 10.42 12.81
N ASP A 154 19.97 9.38 13.09
CA ASP A 154 20.18 8.25 12.17
C ASP A 154 19.06 7.21 12.23
N ALA A 155 17.97 7.47 12.97
CA ALA A 155 16.84 6.57 13.04
C ALA A 155 16.19 6.41 11.66
N VAL A 156 16.09 5.15 11.20
CA VAL A 156 15.41 4.82 9.94
C VAL A 156 13.91 4.68 10.22
N LYS A 157 13.11 5.44 9.50
CA LYS A 157 11.66 5.49 9.68
C LYS A 157 10.89 4.72 8.61
N ASN A 158 11.44 4.65 7.41
CA ASN A 158 10.93 3.83 6.31
C ASN A 158 12.09 3.26 5.49
N VAL A 159 11.85 2.14 4.81
CA VAL A 159 12.78 1.54 3.86
C VAL A 159 12.10 1.37 2.51
N ILE A 160 12.84 1.63 1.45
CA ILE A 160 12.41 1.32 0.08
C ILE A 160 13.29 0.18 -0.41
N TYR A 161 12.66 -0.92 -0.80
CA TYR A 161 13.31 -2.05 -1.48
C TYR A 161 13.14 -1.88 -2.99
N LEU A 162 14.24 -1.91 -3.72
CA LEU A 162 14.24 -2.11 -5.16
C LEU A 162 14.70 -3.55 -5.41
N ILE A 163 13.93 -4.30 -6.21
CA ILE A 163 14.16 -5.72 -6.43
C ILE A 163 14.04 -6.00 -7.93
N ASP A 164 15.10 -6.51 -8.56
CA ASP A 164 15.03 -6.89 -9.98
C ASP A 164 14.00 -8.02 -10.16
N SER A 165 12.92 -7.75 -10.86
CA SER A 165 11.95 -8.78 -11.24
C SER A 165 12.49 -9.72 -12.33
N ASN A 166 13.71 -9.47 -12.77
CA ASN A 166 14.38 -10.11 -13.90
C ASN A 166 13.67 -9.82 -15.24
N ASP A 167 14.01 -10.54 -16.31
CA ASP A 167 13.50 -10.26 -17.65
C ASP A 167 12.89 -11.51 -18.30
N TYR A 168 13.72 -12.35 -18.95
CA TYR A 168 13.26 -13.55 -19.63
C TYR A 168 13.99 -14.80 -19.08
N PRO A 169 13.28 -15.90 -18.81
CA PRO A 169 13.88 -17.10 -18.28
C PRO A 169 14.82 -17.72 -19.34
N LYS A 170 15.93 -18.31 -18.88
CA LYS A 170 16.87 -19.04 -19.77
C LYS A 170 16.17 -20.14 -20.57
N ASN A 171 15.20 -20.81 -19.96
CA ASN A 171 14.33 -21.76 -20.63
C ASN A 171 12.93 -21.16 -20.79
N LYS A 172 12.62 -20.70 -22.00
CA LYS A 172 11.32 -20.10 -22.34
C LYS A 172 10.12 -21.05 -22.24
N LEU A 173 10.35 -22.37 -22.02
CA LEU A 173 9.28 -23.32 -21.74
C LEU A 173 8.77 -23.23 -20.30
N HIS A 174 9.55 -22.63 -19.38
CA HIS A 174 9.16 -22.52 -17.98
C HIS A 174 8.12 -21.41 -17.78
N ALA A 175 8.34 -20.24 -18.38
CA ALA A 175 7.46 -19.08 -18.27
C ALA A 175 7.72 -18.10 -19.41
N VAL A 176 6.83 -17.12 -19.60
CA VAL A 176 6.99 -16.02 -20.56
C VAL A 176 8.03 -15.03 -20.05
N TYR A 177 7.90 -14.65 -18.78
CA TYR A 177 8.84 -13.78 -18.07
C TYR A 177 9.54 -14.55 -16.95
N ASP A 178 10.70 -14.08 -16.54
CA ASP A 178 11.41 -14.61 -15.38
C ASP A 178 10.70 -14.14 -14.09
N TRP A 179 11.23 -14.46 -12.93
CA TRP A 179 10.63 -14.17 -11.63
C TRP A 179 11.68 -13.75 -10.61
N ILE A 180 11.28 -13.21 -9.47
CA ILE A 180 12.17 -12.91 -8.34
C ILE A 180 12.69 -14.23 -7.77
N HIS A 181 14.01 -14.45 -7.83
CA HIS A 181 14.67 -15.69 -7.46
C HIS A 181 14.78 -15.86 -5.93
N PHE A 182 15.01 -17.10 -5.48
CA PHE A 182 15.09 -17.42 -4.04
C PHE A 182 16.21 -16.70 -3.33
N ASP A 183 17.37 -16.46 -3.97
CA ASP A 183 18.47 -15.72 -3.38
C ASP A 183 18.15 -14.22 -3.20
N GLN A 184 17.33 -13.63 -4.08
CA GLN A 184 16.78 -12.28 -3.92
C GLN A 184 15.78 -12.20 -2.75
N ILE A 185 14.92 -13.22 -2.62
CA ILE A 185 13.98 -13.34 -1.49
C ILE A 185 14.74 -13.47 -0.17
N GLU A 186 15.78 -14.30 -0.12
CA GLU A 186 16.61 -14.45 1.06
C GLU A 186 17.36 -13.16 1.39
N TRP A 187 17.87 -12.45 0.37
CA TRP A 187 18.48 -11.13 0.53
C TRP A 187 17.49 -10.13 1.16
N TYR A 188 16.27 -10.04 0.62
CA TYR A 188 15.23 -9.17 1.17
C TYR A 188 14.97 -9.51 2.64
N ARG A 189 14.78 -10.79 2.97
CA ARG A 189 14.51 -11.25 4.34
C ARG A 189 15.64 -10.86 5.31
N ARG A 190 16.90 -10.98 4.90
CA ARG A 190 18.05 -10.54 5.70
C ARG A 190 18.07 -9.02 5.90
N GLU A 191 17.80 -8.25 4.85
CA GLU A 191 17.74 -6.80 4.95
C GLU A 191 16.60 -6.34 5.88
N SER A 192 15.42 -6.93 5.78
CA SER A 192 14.30 -6.68 6.67
C SER A 192 14.68 -6.95 8.13
N ASP A 193 15.30 -8.10 8.43
CA ASP A 193 15.80 -8.43 9.77
C ASP A 193 16.86 -7.44 10.27
N ARG A 194 17.76 -7.00 9.38
CA ARG A 194 18.79 -6.01 9.69
C ARG A 194 18.18 -4.65 10.10
N PHE A 195 17.15 -4.19 9.41
CA PHE A 195 16.45 -2.95 9.76
C PHE A 195 15.61 -3.13 11.04
N ALA A 196 14.90 -4.24 11.19
CA ALA A 196 14.13 -4.54 12.40
C ALA A 196 15.02 -4.59 13.64
N ALA A 197 16.18 -5.24 13.56
CA ALA A 197 17.15 -5.29 14.67
C ALA A 197 17.59 -3.91 15.15
N LYS A 198 17.79 -2.95 14.21
CA LYS A 198 18.12 -1.55 14.52
C LYS A 198 16.91 -0.75 15.04
N ASN A 199 15.69 -1.25 14.84
CA ASN A 199 14.43 -0.65 15.29
C ASN A 199 13.85 -1.35 16.53
N GLY A 200 14.70 -1.92 17.39
CA GLY A 200 14.27 -2.60 18.61
C GLY A 200 13.48 -3.88 18.37
N GLY A 201 13.77 -4.60 17.29
CA GLY A 201 13.12 -5.85 16.91
C GLY A 201 11.76 -5.67 16.22
N LYS A 202 11.34 -4.44 15.94
CA LYS A 202 10.07 -4.16 15.27
C LYS A 202 10.29 -3.92 13.77
N PRO A 203 9.42 -4.45 12.88
CA PRO A 203 9.48 -4.15 11.46
C PRO A 203 9.47 -2.64 11.19
N VAL A 204 10.31 -2.19 10.25
CA VAL A 204 10.29 -0.80 9.78
C VAL A 204 9.35 -0.71 8.59
N PRO A 205 8.32 0.16 8.59
CA PRO A 205 7.41 0.30 7.46
C PRO A 205 8.16 0.51 6.14
N SER A 206 7.83 -0.27 5.13
CA SER A 206 8.62 -0.33 3.90
C SER A 206 7.74 -0.36 2.65
N LEU A 207 8.29 0.12 1.53
CA LEU A 207 7.73 -0.04 0.20
C LEU A 207 8.64 -0.91 -0.65
N ALA A 208 8.08 -1.71 -1.55
CA ALA A 208 8.83 -2.47 -2.53
C ALA A 208 8.51 -1.99 -3.96
N TYR A 209 9.53 -1.86 -4.79
CA TYR A 209 9.42 -1.48 -6.19
C TYR A 209 10.11 -2.52 -7.07
N PHE A 210 9.42 -2.94 -8.13
CA PHE A 210 9.94 -3.79 -9.19
C PHE A 210 9.13 -3.57 -10.47
N HIS A 211 9.59 -4.12 -11.59
CA HIS A 211 8.93 -3.89 -12.87
C HIS A 211 7.77 -4.86 -13.10
N ILE A 212 8.07 -6.18 -13.19
CA ILE A 212 7.06 -7.20 -13.50
C ILE A 212 6.23 -7.50 -12.23
N PRO A 213 4.90 -7.36 -12.28
CA PRO A 213 4.04 -7.55 -11.11
C PRO A 213 4.03 -9.01 -10.63
N LEU A 214 3.82 -9.20 -9.33
CA LEU A 214 3.59 -10.52 -8.74
C LEU A 214 2.23 -11.08 -9.15
N SER A 215 2.12 -12.40 -9.19
CA SER A 215 0.87 -13.10 -9.51
C SER A 215 -0.32 -12.72 -8.60
N GLU A 216 -0.04 -12.25 -7.40
CA GLU A 216 -1.02 -11.79 -6.42
C GLU A 216 -1.85 -10.61 -6.89
N TYR A 217 -1.37 -9.80 -7.83
CA TYR A 217 -2.13 -8.72 -8.45
C TYR A 217 -3.42 -9.23 -9.12
N ALA A 218 -3.42 -10.45 -9.65
CA ALA A 218 -4.61 -11.08 -10.22
C ALA A 218 -5.77 -11.23 -9.22
N SER A 219 -5.46 -11.33 -7.92
CA SER A 219 -6.47 -11.43 -6.87
C SER A 219 -7.27 -10.15 -6.63
N LEU A 220 -6.80 -9.02 -7.17
CA LEU A 220 -7.49 -7.74 -7.07
C LEU A 220 -8.57 -7.56 -8.15
N LYS A 221 -8.59 -8.43 -9.15
CA LYS A 221 -9.61 -8.39 -10.19
C LYS A 221 -11.02 -8.55 -9.60
N ASN A 222 -11.92 -7.66 -9.99
CA ASN A 222 -13.32 -7.64 -9.52
C ASN A 222 -13.50 -7.44 -8.00
N LYS A 223 -12.48 -6.97 -7.27
CA LYS A 223 -12.65 -6.55 -5.88
C LYS A 223 -13.26 -5.15 -5.84
N VAL A 224 -14.25 -4.97 -4.97
CA VAL A 224 -14.92 -3.67 -4.77
C VAL A 224 -13.96 -2.58 -4.29
N GLU A 225 -12.90 -2.99 -3.57
CA GLU A 225 -11.90 -2.09 -2.99
C GLU A 225 -10.71 -1.81 -3.91
N THR A 226 -10.71 -2.33 -5.15
CA THR A 226 -9.69 -1.99 -6.15
C THR A 226 -10.07 -0.68 -6.85
N TYR A 227 -9.16 0.28 -6.82
CA TYR A 227 -9.39 1.62 -7.34
C TYR A 227 -8.37 1.99 -8.41
N GLY A 228 -8.82 2.63 -9.48
CA GLY A 228 -8.01 3.02 -10.63
C GLY A 228 -8.38 2.26 -11.91
N ILE A 229 -7.50 2.27 -12.89
CA ILE A 229 -7.72 1.71 -14.22
C ILE A 229 -7.01 0.36 -14.33
N GLY A 230 -7.71 -0.66 -14.79
CA GLY A 230 -7.17 -1.98 -15.12
C GLY A 230 -7.75 -2.46 -16.44
N LYS A 231 -7.07 -2.13 -17.56
CA LYS A 231 -7.47 -2.53 -18.92
C LYS A 231 -6.62 -3.65 -19.49
N ASP A 232 -5.35 -3.74 -19.05
CA ASP A 232 -4.51 -4.90 -19.34
C ASP A 232 -4.83 -6.03 -18.32
N GLY A 233 -4.23 -7.19 -18.48
CA GLY A 233 -4.40 -8.29 -17.52
C GLY A 233 -4.04 -7.88 -16.08
N TYR A 234 -4.57 -8.61 -15.11
CA TYR A 234 -4.26 -8.40 -13.71
C TYR A 234 -3.16 -9.38 -13.29
N GLY A 235 -1.94 -8.90 -13.08
CA GLY A 235 -0.87 -9.69 -12.48
C GLY A 235 -0.42 -10.89 -13.31
N ASP A 236 -0.49 -10.78 -14.63
CA ASP A 236 -0.06 -11.83 -15.56
C ASP A 236 1.43 -11.76 -15.93
N GLY A 237 2.19 -10.90 -15.23
CA GLY A 237 3.58 -10.65 -15.55
C GLY A 237 4.49 -11.89 -15.46
N SER A 238 4.35 -12.67 -14.41
CA SER A 238 5.17 -13.88 -14.18
C SER A 238 4.58 -15.17 -14.79
N TRP A 239 3.39 -15.12 -15.35
CA TRP A 239 2.71 -16.24 -16.06
C TRP A 239 2.83 -17.60 -15.37
N GLY A 240 2.51 -17.64 -14.11
CA GLY A 240 2.30 -18.89 -13.37
C GLY A 240 3.46 -19.31 -12.46
N ILE A 241 4.58 -18.60 -12.41
CA ILE A 241 5.64 -18.89 -11.43
C ILE A 241 5.56 -17.90 -10.28
N ASN A 242 5.08 -18.36 -9.13
CA ASN A 242 5.12 -17.66 -7.87
C ASN A 242 6.27 -18.20 -7.03
N SER A 243 7.30 -17.39 -6.82
CA SER A 243 8.47 -17.76 -6.02
C SER A 243 8.28 -17.60 -4.51
N GLY A 244 7.14 -17.07 -4.08
CA GLY A 244 6.86 -16.84 -2.65
C GLY A 244 7.32 -15.48 -2.12
N MET A 245 7.63 -14.52 -2.98
CA MET A 245 8.04 -13.18 -2.55
C MET A 245 6.95 -12.48 -1.73
N PHE A 246 5.70 -12.55 -2.16
CA PHE A 246 4.58 -11.98 -1.41
C PHE A 246 4.41 -12.61 -0.02
N ALA A 247 4.53 -13.94 0.08
CA ALA A 247 4.51 -14.64 1.36
C ALA A 247 5.64 -14.16 2.29
N SER A 248 6.82 -13.84 1.74
CA SER A 248 7.94 -13.29 2.50
C SER A 248 7.66 -11.87 3.01
N PHE A 249 6.94 -11.03 2.25
CA PHE A 249 6.47 -9.73 2.72
C PHE A 249 5.53 -9.87 3.92
N LEU A 250 4.59 -10.80 3.85
CA LEU A 250 3.65 -11.07 4.95
C LEU A 250 4.35 -11.60 6.21
N ASP A 251 5.31 -12.51 6.03
CA ASP A 251 6.05 -13.11 7.14
C ASP A 251 6.95 -12.07 7.87
N LYS A 252 7.55 -11.14 7.14
CA LYS A 252 8.37 -10.05 7.72
C LYS A 252 7.52 -8.90 8.25
N GLY A 253 6.36 -8.64 7.70
CA GLY A 253 5.40 -7.63 8.14
C GLY A 253 5.88 -6.18 8.03
N ASP A 254 6.96 -5.92 7.28
CA ASP A 254 7.51 -4.58 7.07
C ASP A 254 6.94 -3.91 5.82
N VAL A 255 6.75 -4.64 4.69
CA VAL A 255 6.25 -4.08 3.45
C VAL A 255 4.75 -3.79 3.55
N VAL A 256 4.40 -2.50 3.37
CA VAL A 256 3.02 -2.01 3.39
C VAL A 256 2.48 -1.72 1.99
N GLY A 257 3.35 -1.57 1.00
CA GLY A 257 2.97 -1.30 -0.39
C GLY A 257 3.99 -1.81 -1.38
N VAL A 258 3.49 -2.35 -2.49
CA VAL A 258 4.26 -2.87 -3.63
C VAL A 258 3.84 -2.11 -4.88
N PHE A 259 4.80 -1.61 -5.63
CA PHE A 259 4.58 -0.78 -6.81
C PHE A 259 5.28 -1.40 -8.03
N ALA A 260 4.50 -1.69 -9.06
CA ALA A 260 4.98 -2.33 -10.30
C ALA A 260 4.73 -1.46 -11.53
N GLY A 261 5.35 -1.84 -12.66
CA GLY A 261 5.11 -1.29 -14.00
C GLY A 261 4.55 -2.34 -14.96
N HIS A 262 5.14 -2.44 -16.16
CA HIS A 262 4.94 -3.50 -17.15
C HIS A 262 3.61 -3.48 -17.91
N ASN A 263 2.47 -3.32 -17.23
CA ASN A 263 1.16 -3.28 -17.87
C ASN A 263 0.73 -1.83 -18.14
N HIS A 264 0.94 -1.33 -19.36
CA HIS A 264 0.87 0.09 -19.70
C HIS A 264 -0.54 0.70 -19.57
N GLN A 265 -1.59 -0.13 -19.51
CA GLN A 265 -2.96 0.34 -19.38
C GLN A 265 -3.57 0.06 -18.00
N ASN A 266 -2.69 -0.21 -17.02
CA ASN A 266 -3.06 -0.34 -15.61
C ASN A 266 -2.45 0.82 -14.79
N ASP A 267 -3.20 1.26 -13.80
CA ASP A 267 -2.74 2.14 -12.72
C ASP A 267 -3.52 1.90 -11.42
N PHE A 268 -4.19 0.77 -11.33
CA PHE A 268 -4.99 0.48 -10.16
C PHE A 268 -4.15 0.21 -8.91
N ILE A 269 -4.80 0.34 -7.77
CA ILE A 269 -4.32 -0.07 -6.45
C ILE A 269 -5.43 -0.82 -5.71
N GLY A 270 -5.06 -1.83 -4.95
CA GLY A 270 -5.93 -2.56 -4.05
C GLY A 270 -5.14 -3.18 -2.91
N ILE A 271 -5.83 -3.70 -1.91
CA ILE A 271 -5.21 -4.31 -0.72
C ILE A 271 -5.41 -5.83 -0.76
N ARG A 272 -4.32 -6.56 -0.52
CA ARG A 272 -4.33 -8.00 -0.29
C ARG A 272 -3.56 -8.31 0.99
N ALA A 273 -4.22 -8.94 1.97
CA ALA A 273 -3.62 -9.30 3.25
C ALA A 273 -2.78 -8.15 3.87
N ASP A 274 -3.40 -6.98 3.99
CA ASP A 274 -2.83 -5.76 4.55
C ASP A 274 -1.60 -5.18 3.79
N VAL A 275 -1.35 -5.61 2.56
CA VAL A 275 -0.34 -5.02 1.67
C VAL A 275 -1.04 -4.41 0.46
N ALA A 276 -0.75 -3.15 0.17
CA ALA A 276 -1.21 -2.50 -1.05
C ALA A 276 -0.42 -3.02 -2.26
N LEU A 277 -1.11 -3.39 -3.32
CA LEU A 277 -0.53 -3.75 -4.61
C LEU A 277 -0.96 -2.69 -5.64
N ALA A 278 -0.01 -1.93 -6.18
CA ALA A 278 -0.26 -0.81 -7.05
C ALA A 278 0.54 -0.88 -8.35
N TYR A 279 -0.08 -0.48 -9.47
CA TYR A 279 0.66 -0.19 -10.70
C TYR A 279 1.06 1.28 -10.76
N GLY A 280 2.26 1.57 -11.29
CA GLY A 280 2.63 2.88 -11.77
C GLY A 280 1.79 3.30 -12.98
N ARG A 281 1.66 4.60 -13.23
CA ARG A 281 1.11 5.10 -14.49
C ARG A 281 2.21 5.11 -15.55
N CYS A 282 1.97 4.44 -16.70
CA CYS A 282 2.87 4.49 -17.84
C CYS A 282 3.25 5.93 -18.18
N SER A 283 4.55 6.21 -18.30
CA SER A 283 5.08 7.56 -18.44
C SER A 283 5.47 7.92 -19.88
N GLY A 284 5.81 6.91 -20.69
CA GLY A 284 6.36 7.12 -22.04
C GLY A 284 5.33 7.16 -23.15
N TRP A 285 5.52 8.06 -24.09
CA TRP A 285 4.63 8.20 -25.26
C TRP A 285 4.97 7.23 -26.39
N ASN A 286 6.08 6.51 -26.31
CA ASN A 286 6.42 5.40 -27.24
C ASN A 286 5.81 4.06 -26.78
N ALA A 287 5.43 3.95 -25.50
CA ALA A 287 4.76 2.77 -24.97
C ALA A 287 3.34 2.64 -25.56
N TYR A 288 2.87 1.38 -25.70
CA TYR A 288 1.51 1.12 -26.18
C TYR A 288 0.45 1.63 -25.18
N GLY A 289 -0.80 1.64 -25.64
CA GLY A 289 -1.95 2.01 -24.82
C GLY A 289 -2.39 3.45 -24.99
N VAL A 290 -3.58 3.74 -24.44
CA VAL A 290 -4.30 5.00 -24.66
C VAL A 290 -4.44 5.88 -23.42
N LEU A 291 -3.92 5.43 -22.28
CA LEU A 291 -3.99 6.21 -21.05
C LEU A 291 -3.16 7.49 -21.16
N GLN A 292 -3.67 8.56 -20.56
CA GLN A 292 -2.89 9.79 -20.38
C GLN A 292 -1.62 9.45 -19.59
N ARG A 293 -0.48 9.85 -20.13
CA ARG A 293 0.83 9.60 -19.50
C ARG A 293 1.01 10.46 -18.26
N GLY A 294 1.81 9.95 -17.31
CA GLY A 294 2.03 10.63 -16.04
C GLY A 294 2.98 9.85 -15.13
N GLY A 295 2.81 10.04 -13.83
CA GLY A 295 3.53 9.30 -12.79
C GLY A 295 2.62 8.99 -11.62
N ARG A 296 2.96 7.96 -10.84
CA ARG A 296 2.33 7.68 -9.54
C ARG A 296 3.12 8.37 -8.46
N ILE A 297 2.41 9.02 -7.57
CA ILE A 297 3.00 9.72 -6.43
C ILE A 297 2.66 8.93 -5.15
N VAL A 298 3.62 8.83 -4.25
CA VAL A 298 3.44 8.24 -2.92
C VAL A 298 3.92 9.25 -1.89
N MET A 299 3.06 9.57 -0.94
CA MET A 299 3.37 10.45 0.19
C MET A 299 3.44 9.60 1.46
N LEU A 300 4.63 9.50 2.04
CA LEU A 300 4.85 8.86 3.33
C LEU A 300 4.75 9.86 4.46
N THR A 301 4.24 9.41 5.61
CA THR A 301 4.27 10.15 6.87
C THR A 301 5.22 9.47 7.84
N GLU A 302 6.13 10.23 8.44
CA GLU A 302 7.15 9.72 9.35
C GLU A 302 6.54 8.95 10.53
N GLY A 303 7.08 7.77 10.76
CA GLY A 303 6.65 6.90 11.87
C GLY A 303 5.30 6.24 11.70
N SER A 304 4.65 6.42 10.54
CA SER A 304 3.38 5.80 10.21
C SER A 304 3.56 4.63 9.24
N ARG A 305 2.67 3.65 9.32
CA ARG A 305 2.49 2.64 8.27
C ARG A 305 1.58 3.13 7.14
N HIS A 306 0.95 4.30 7.30
CA HIS A 306 0.05 4.89 6.33
C HIS A 306 0.84 5.56 5.21
N PHE A 307 0.24 5.60 4.04
CA PHE A 307 0.67 6.44 2.94
C PHE A 307 -0.53 6.86 2.10
N ASP A 308 -0.40 8.03 1.48
CA ASP A 308 -1.30 8.46 0.43
C ASP A 308 -0.67 8.21 -0.92
N THR A 309 -1.46 7.85 -1.93
CA THR A 309 -0.97 7.75 -3.29
C THR A 309 -1.99 8.28 -4.28
N TRP A 310 -1.48 8.79 -5.39
CA TRP A 310 -2.29 9.29 -6.50
C TRP A 310 -1.53 9.23 -7.81
N VAL A 311 -2.24 9.44 -8.90
CA VAL A 311 -1.64 9.62 -10.22
C VAL A 311 -1.62 11.09 -10.54
N THR A 312 -0.52 11.59 -11.09
CA THR A 312 -0.40 12.95 -11.63
C THR A 312 -0.10 12.90 -13.11
N THR A 313 -0.91 13.62 -13.89
CA THR A 313 -0.80 13.76 -15.34
C THR A 313 -0.77 15.24 -15.70
N GLU A 314 -0.65 15.58 -16.98
CA GLU A 314 -0.81 16.97 -17.45
C GLU A 314 -2.18 17.58 -17.09
N LYS A 315 -3.19 16.74 -16.82
CA LYS A 315 -4.53 17.18 -16.38
C LYS A 315 -4.64 17.45 -14.88
N GLY A 316 -3.59 17.14 -14.14
CA GLY A 316 -3.53 17.29 -12.69
C GLY A 316 -3.57 15.97 -11.95
N LYS A 317 -3.90 16.07 -10.66
CA LYS A 317 -3.97 14.95 -9.71
C LYS A 317 -5.28 14.19 -9.87
N GLU A 318 -5.18 12.87 -9.96
CA GLU A 318 -6.32 11.94 -10.07
C GLU A 318 -6.09 10.66 -9.26
N ALA A 319 -7.13 9.87 -9.02
CA ALA A 319 -7.07 8.56 -8.37
C ALA A 319 -6.38 8.57 -6.99
N VAL A 320 -6.76 9.52 -6.13
CA VAL A 320 -6.25 9.57 -4.74
C VAL A 320 -6.75 8.37 -3.95
N TYR A 321 -5.84 7.75 -3.21
CA TYR A 321 -6.08 6.57 -2.41
C TYR A 321 -5.32 6.66 -1.08
N HIS A 322 -6.00 6.39 0.03
CA HIS A 322 -5.44 6.41 1.38
C HIS A 322 -5.23 4.98 1.90
N TYR A 323 -3.99 4.57 2.06
CA TYR A 323 -3.64 3.28 2.67
C TYR A 323 -3.47 3.45 4.20
N PRO A 324 -3.99 2.55 5.04
CA PRO A 324 -4.66 1.27 4.76
C PRO A 324 -6.19 1.34 4.66
N SER A 325 -6.80 2.50 4.80
CA SER A 325 -8.26 2.61 4.83
C SER A 325 -8.93 2.18 3.51
N GLY A 326 -8.26 2.34 2.38
CA GLY A 326 -8.84 2.15 1.07
C GLY A 326 -9.91 3.20 0.72
N ILE A 327 -9.90 4.32 1.43
CA ILE A 327 -10.73 5.47 1.10
C ILE A 327 -10.13 6.18 -0.09
N THR A 328 -10.98 6.68 -0.96
CA THR A 328 -10.59 7.27 -2.25
C THR A 328 -11.14 8.68 -2.41
N SER A 329 -10.61 9.43 -3.36
CA SER A 329 -11.17 10.75 -3.70
C SER A 329 -12.64 10.71 -4.15
N ILE A 330 -13.11 9.57 -4.69
CA ILE A 330 -14.54 9.40 -5.00
C ILE A 330 -15.35 9.34 -3.69
N ASP A 331 -14.88 8.57 -2.71
CA ASP A 331 -15.53 8.49 -1.40
C ASP A 331 -15.59 9.87 -0.72
N GLU A 332 -14.50 10.64 -0.79
CA GLU A 332 -14.40 11.99 -0.22
C GLU A 332 -15.25 13.03 -0.95
N SER A 333 -15.60 12.79 -2.20
CA SER A 333 -16.49 13.66 -2.98
C SER A 333 -17.97 13.48 -2.67
N CYS A 334 -18.33 12.48 -1.86
CA CYS A 334 -19.70 12.24 -1.43
C CYS A 334 -20.21 13.35 -0.50
N GLU A 335 -21.54 13.52 -0.45
CA GLU A 335 -22.16 14.44 0.51
C GLU A 335 -21.95 13.94 1.96
N TYR A 336 -21.41 14.80 2.82
CA TYR A 336 -21.22 14.51 4.24
C TYR A 336 -22.54 14.65 5.01
N LEU A 337 -22.92 13.60 5.74
CA LEU A 337 -24.08 13.67 6.64
C LEU A 337 -23.79 14.67 7.74
N LYS A 338 -24.75 15.55 8.00
CA LYS A 338 -24.62 16.62 9.01
C LYS A 338 -24.76 16.06 10.40
N ALA A 339 -23.88 16.48 11.30
CA ALA A 339 -23.99 16.12 12.70
C ALA A 339 -25.28 16.66 13.32
N LEU A 340 -25.88 15.88 14.23
CA LEU A 340 -27.04 16.23 14.97
C LEU A 340 -26.74 17.32 16.03
N ASN A 341 -27.58 18.33 16.15
CA ASN A 341 -27.46 19.32 17.21
C ASN A 341 -28.08 18.79 18.51
N VAL A 342 -27.43 17.86 19.16
CA VAL A 342 -27.88 17.22 20.39
C VAL A 342 -26.81 17.28 21.47
N LYS A 343 -27.22 17.22 22.73
CA LYS A 343 -26.35 17.18 23.92
C LYS A 343 -26.69 15.94 24.74
N PRO A 344 -26.20 14.76 24.36
CA PRO A 344 -26.45 13.56 25.15
C PRO A 344 -25.81 13.68 26.53
N LYS A 345 -26.44 13.06 27.53
CA LYS A 345 -26.03 13.19 28.95
C LYS A 345 -25.30 11.94 29.46
N LYS A 346 -25.42 10.81 28.78
CA LYS A 346 -24.95 9.52 29.28
C LYS A 346 -24.43 8.63 28.15
N ASN A 347 -23.30 8.01 28.36
CA ASN A 347 -22.79 6.95 27.49
C ASN A 347 -23.69 5.71 27.60
N GLY A 348 -23.75 4.96 26.51
CA GLY A 348 -24.43 3.69 26.41
C GLY A 348 -25.21 3.52 25.12
N VAL A 349 -25.75 2.33 24.97
CA VAL A 349 -26.53 1.83 23.83
C VAL A 349 -27.90 1.36 24.37
N ALA A 350 -28.99 1.91 23.87
CA ALA A 350 -30.32 1.38 24.14
C ALA A 350 -30.52 0.11 23.28
N TYR A 351 -31.10 -0.93 23.87
CA TYR A 351 -31.39 -2.15 23.13
C TYR A 351 -32.83 -2.63 23.29
N THR A 352 -33.29 -3.39 22.29
CA THR A 352 -34.51 -4.19 22.35
C THR A 352 -34.12 -5.62 21.99
N TYR A 353 -34.55 -6.56 22.83
CA TYR A 353 -34.27 -7.99 22.69
C TYR A 353 -35.52 -8.77 22.26
N TYR A 354 -35.34 -9.76 21.40
CA TYR A 354 -36.40 -10.59 20.82
C TYR A 354 -35.96 -12.06 20.80
N GLU A 355 -36.92 -12.98 20.80
CA GLU A 355 -36.73 -14.41 20.55
C GLU A 355 -37.68 -14.89 19.45
N GLY A 356 -37.21 -15.81 18.59
CA GLY A 356 -38.00 -16.42 17.51
C GLY A 356 -37.10 -16.93 16.38
N ASN A 357 -37.69 -17.68 15.45
CA ASN A 357 -36.97 -18.12 14.25
C ASN A 357 -36.76 -16.94 13.32
N ILE A 358 -35.50 -16.59 13.09
CA ILE A 358 -35.05 -15.41 12.33
C ILE A 358 -34.06 -15.90 11.29
N LEU A 359 -34.30 -15.62 10.03
CA LEU A 359 -33.38 -15.91 8.91
C LEU A 359 -32.90 -14.63 8.20
N SER A 360 -33.46 -13.48 8.59
CA SER A 360 -33.13 -12.17 8.05
C SER A 360 -33.46 -11.08 9.05
N CYS A 361 -32.70 -10.01 9.07
CA CYS A 361 -32.95 -8.82 9.89
C CYS A 361 -34.35 -8.21 9.69
N LYS A 362 -35.04 -8.48 8.57
CA LYS A 362 -36.43 -8.03 8.33
C LYS A 362 -37.42 -8.79 9.22
N ASP A 363 -37.13 -10.04 9.60
CA ASP A 363 -38.03 -10.88 10.39
C ASP A 363 -38.22 -10.32 11.80
N ILE A 364 -37.22 -9.59 12.33
CA ILE A 364 -37.26 -8.93 13.63
C ILE A 364 -38.52 -8.07 13.78
N ALA A 365 -38.94 -7.37 12.72
CA ALA A 365 -40.12 -6.51 12.74
C ALA A 365 -41.45 -7.25 13.03
N SER A 366 -41.48 -8.57 12.83
CA SER A 366 -42.66 -9.42 13.11
C SER A 366 -42.71 -9.91 14.57
N LEU A 367 -41.58 -9.78 15.29
CA LEU A 367 -41.43 -10.33 16.64
C LEU A 367 -41.94 -9.35 17.72
N LYS A 368 -42.38 -9.93 18.84
CA LYS A 368 -42.74 -9.14 20.03
C LYS A 368 -41.51 -8.87 20.86
N PRO A 369 -41.23 -7.59 21.22
CA PRO A 369 -40.15 -7.26 22.13
C PRO A 369 -40.34 -7.96 23.49
N LEU A 370 -39.28 -8.60 23.98
CA LEU A 370 -39.27 -9.29 25.27
C LEU A 370 -38.60 -8.45 26.38
N LYS A 371 -37.55 -7.74 26.02
CA LYS A 371 -36.77 -6.95 26.98
C LYS A 371 -36.27 -5.67 26.31
N LYS A 372 -36.22 -4.58 27.09
CA LYS A 372 -35.56 -3.33 26.71
C LYS A 372 -34.65 -2.88 27.82
N GLY A 373 -33.55 -2.23 27.46
CA GLY A 373 -32.59 -1.75 28.45
C GLY A 373 -31.50 -0.88 27.84
N VAL A 374 -30.46 -0.68 28.62
CA VAL A 374 -29.27 0.05 28.21
C VAL A 374 -28.06 -0.78 28.59
N MET A 375 -27.08 -0.86 27.69
CA MET A 375 -25.79 -1.51 27.91
C MET A 375 -24.64 -0.58 27.49
N ALA A 376 -23.40 -0.98 27.77
CA ALA A 376 -22.23 -0.12 27.50
C ALA A 376 -21.86 -0.04 26.02
N ASN A 377 -22.12 -1.09 25.26
CA ASN A 377 -21.77 -1.23 23.83
C ASN A 377 -22.76 -2.21 23.17
N PHE A 378 -22.51 -2.64 21.96
CA PHE A 378 -23.26 -3.65 21.21
C PHE A 378 -22.92 -5.06 21.75
N ILE A 379 -23.44 -5.39 22.94
CA ILE A 379 -23.12 -6.64 23.68
C ILE A 379 -24.23 -7.64 23.39
N ILE A 380 -23.87 -8.82 22.91
CA ILE A 380 -24.78 -9.94 22.65
C ILE A 380 -24.66 -11.08 23.67
N ASP A 381 -23.55 -11.17 24.39
CA ASP A 381 -23.22 -12.24 25.35
C ASP A 381 -24.19 -12.26 26.57
N GLU A 382 -25.07 -11.26 26.72
CA GLU A 382 -26.08 -11.17 27.77
C GLU A 382 -27.43 -11.79 27.33
N ALA A 383 -27.50 -12.42 26.15
CA ALA A 383 -28.70 -13.11 25.69
C ALA A 383 -29.04 -14.27 26.65
N PRO A 384 -30.32 -14.46 27.03
CA PRO A 384 -30.73 -15.54 27.93
C PRO A 384 -30.75 -16.92 27.27
N VAL A 385 -30.67 -16.98 25.93
CA VAL A 385 -30.65 -18.19 25.13
C VAL A 385 -29.46 -18.18 24.18
N ASP A 386 -29.01 -19.36 23.75
CA ASP A 386 -27.84 -19.49 22.87
C ASP A 386 -28.20 -19.25 21.38
N ASP A 387 -29.39 -19.62 20.95
CA ASP A 387 -29.84 -19.58 19.56
C ASP A 387 -31.22 -18.91 19.44
N HIS A 388 -31.62 -18.53 18.22
CA HIS A 388 -32.93 -18.01 17.83
C HIS A 388 -33.34 -16.73 18.58
N TYR A 389 -32.44 -15.74 18.61
CA TYR A 389 -32.69 -14.45 19.22
C TYR A 389 -32.24 -13.29 18.34
N ALA A 390 -32.70 -12.09 18.67
CA ALA A 390 -32.25 -10.86 18.01
C ALA A 390 -32.12 -9.70 18.94
N TYR A 391 -31.28 -8.75 18.52
CA TYR A 391 -31.16 -7.42 19.11
C TYR A 391 -31.40 -6.32 18.08
N GLU A 392 -32.09 -5.28 18.47
CA GLU A 392 -31.97 -3.96 17.86
C GLU A 392 -31.24 -3.04 18.84
N PHE A 393 -30.16 -2.41 18.39
CA PHE A 393 -29.37 -1.45 19.16
C PHE A 393 -29.53 -0.07 18.59
N ASP A 394 -29.71 0.92 19.46
CA ASP A 394 -29.84 2.34 19.14
C ASP A 394 -28.86 3.15 19.99
N ALA A 395 -28.01 3.96 19.35
CA ALA A 395 -27.13 4.91 20.02
C ALA A 395 -26.91 6.18 19.20
N LEU A 396 -26.20 7.13 19.78
CA LEU A 396 -25.55 8.22 19.07
C LEU A 396 -24.06 7.92 19.02
N PHE A 397 -23.50 7.87 17.83
CA PHE A 397 -22.07 7.74 17.57
C PHE A 397 -21.46 9.14 17.51
N ASN A 398 -20.45 9.41 18.32
CA ASN A 398 -19.71 10.67 18.30
C ASN A 398 -18.54 10.56 17.33
N ALA A 399 -18.70 11.00 16.09
CA ALA A 399 -17.66 11.03 15.07
C ALA A 399 -16.54 12.01 15.47
N PRO A 400 -15.28 11.54 15.71
CA PRO A 400 -14.20 12.37 16.23
C PRO A 400 -13.70 13.42 15.26
N GLU A 401 -13.88 13.22 13.97
CA GLU A 401 -13.46 14.15 12.92
C GLU A 401 -14.44 14.18 11.74
N LYS A 402 -14.35 15.21 10.90
CA LYS A 402 -15.00 15.23 9.60
C LYS A 402 -14.20 14.37 8.62
N ALA A 403 -14.72 13.21 8.24
CA ALA A 403 -14.05 12.26 7.35
C ALA A 403 -15.04 11.32 6.65
N VAL A 404 -14.55 10.58 5.67
CA VAL A 404 -15.19 9.32 5.27
C VAL A 404 -14.84 8.26 6.29
N TYR A 405 -15.85 7.61 6.84
CA TYR A 405 -15.73 6.49 7.76
C TYR A 405 -15.93 5.19 6.98
N LYS A 406 -14.96 4.29 7.05
CA LYS A 406 -15.11 2.89 6.65
C LYS A 406 -15.44 2.09 7.89
N PHE A 407 -16.68 1.66 8.02
CA PHE A 407 -17.09 0.72 9.05
C PHE A 407 -16.81 -0.71 8.60
N ARG A 408 -16.33 -1.54 9.53
CA ARG A 408 -16.15 -2.98 9.35
C ARG A 408 -16.90 -3.70 10.46
N MET A 409 -17.87 -4.51 10.07
CA MET A 409 -18.65 -5.33 10.97
C MET A 409 -18.30 -6.80 10.77
N ARG A 410 -18.11 -7.51 11.86
CA ARG A 410 -18.02 -8.96 11.87
C ARG A 410 -19.23 -9.49 12.63
N SER A 411 -20.01 -10.35 12.01
CA SER A 411 -21.16 -10.98 12.65
C SER A 411 -21.26 -12.47 12.34
N ASP A 412 -21.81 -13.18 13.25
CA ASP A 412 -22.32 -14.55 13.23
C ASP A 412 -23.63 -14.52 14.02
N ASP A 413 -24.80 -14.64 13.44
CA ASP A 413 -25.20 -14.67 12.04
C ASP A 413 -25.36 -13.25 11.45
N GLY A 414 -26.58 -12.91 11.02
CA GLY A 414 -26.90 -11.73 10.24
C GLY A 414 -26.92 -10.42 11.02
N ALA A 415 -26.38 -9.38 10.40
CA ALA A 415 -26.43 -8.02 10.96
C ALA A 415 -26.51 -6.93 9.88
N GLN A 416 -27.12 -5.80 10.24
CA GLN A 416 -27.18 -4.60 9.41
C GLN A 416 -26.78 -3.37 10.22
N LEU A 417 -25.99 -2.47 9.63
CA LEU A 417 -25.61 -1.17 10.22
C LEU A 417 -26.28 -0.03 9.48
N PHE A 418 -26.92 0.85 10.23
CA PHE A 418 -27.49 2.10 9.73
C PHE A 418 -26.85 3.30 10.44
N ILE A 419 -26.47 4.32 9.67
CA ILE A 419 -26.03 5.63 10.18
C ILE A 419 -26.98 6.70 9.65
N ASP A 420 -27.55 7.49 10.53
CA ASP A 420 -28.58 8.50 10.22
C ASP A 420 -29.71 7.94 9.32
N GLY A 421 -30.11 6.69 9.59
CA GLY A 421 -31.13 5.97 8.86
C GLY A 421 -30.71 5.40 7.50
N LYS A 422 -29.46 5.67 7.06
CA LYS A 422 -28.91 5.10 5.82
C LYS A 422 -28.28 3.74 6.09
N LEU A 423 -28.65 2.70 5.34
CA LEU A 423 -27.99 1.40 5.39
C LEU A 423 -26.52 1.57 4.89
N VAL A 424 -25.58 1.28 5.78
CA VAL A 424 -24.14 1.39 5.51
C VAL A 424 -23.52 0.02 5.32
N ILE A 425 -23.90 -0.97 6.16
CA ILE A 425 -23.45 -2.35 6.02
C ILE A 425 -24.67 -3.25 5.95
N ASP A 426 -24.69 -4.13 4.97
CA ASP A 426 -25.63 -5.23 4.83
C ASP A 426 -24.87 -6.55 4.92
N ASN A 427 -24.94 -7.21 6.08
CA ASN A 427 -24.42 -8.54 6.34
C ASN A 427 -25.57 -9.45 6.81
N ASP A 428 -26.73 -9.33 6.15
CA ASP A 428 -27.94 -10.05 6.47
C ASP A 428 -27.88 -11.50 6.01
N GLY A 429 -28.64 -12.36 6.69
CA GLY A 429 -28.78 -13.78 6.39
C GLY A 429 -28.08 -14.68 7.41
N SER A 430 -28.45 -15.96 7.43
CA SER A 430 -27.84 -16.97 8.30
C SER A 430 -26.51 -17.43 7.68
N HIS A 431 -25.40 -17.22 8.42
CA HIS A 431 -24.03 -17.52 7.97
C HIS A 431 -23.06 -17.59 9.13
N SER A 432 -22.02 -18.40 9.03
CA SER A 432 -20.90 -18.38 9.96
C SER A 432 -20.15 -17.04 9.93
N ALA A 433 -19.39 -16.74 11.01
CA ALA A 433 -18.70 -15.47 11.21
C ALA A 433 -17.97 -14.98 9.95
N ASN A 434 -18.38 -13.84 9.41
CA ASN A 434 -17.72 -13.18 8.30
C ASN A 434 -17.68 -11.64 8.48
N PHE A 435 -16.97 -10.96 7.58
CA PHE A 435 -16.84 -9.51 7.59
C PHE A 435 -17.64 -8.88 6.45
N ALA A 436 -18.31 -7.78 6.78
CA ALA A 436 -18.82 -6.84 5.79
C ALA A 436 -18.30 -5.43 6.07
N VAL A 437 -18.17 -4.62 5.03
CA VAL A 437 -17.65 -3.25 5.09
C VAL A 437 -18.61 -2.29 4.41
N GLY A 438 -18.66 -1.06 4.90
CA GLY A 438 -19.41 0.02 4.29
C GLY A 438 -18.77 1.37 4.56
N LYS A 439 -18.98 2.34 3.67
CA LYS A 439 -18.41 3.68 3.77
C LYS A 439 -19.52 4.72 3.87
N VAL A 440 -19.30 5.74 4.70
CA VAL A 440 -20.19 6.90 4.84
C VAL A 440 -19.39 8.14 5.20
N ALA A 441 -19.67 9.26 4.55
CA ALA A 441 -19.04 10.54 4.84
C ALA A 441 -19.80 11.25 5.97
N LEU A 442 -19.11 11.60 7.07
CA LEU A 442 -19.70 12.20 8.27
C LEU A 442 -19.03 13.54 8.61
N GLU A 443 -19.82 14.54 8.96
CA GLU A 443 -19.30 15.70 9.69
C GLU A 443 -18.88 15.28 11.11
N LYS A 444 -17.96 16.01 11.73
CA LYS A 444 -17.60 15.80 13.13
C LYS A 444 -18.80 16.04 14.04
N GLY A 445 -19.07 15.12 14.97
CA GLY A 445 -20.15 15.24 15.97
C GLY A 445 -21.04 14.02 16.04
N PHE A 446 -22.26 14.19 16.53
CA PHE A 446 -23.18 13.09 16.81
C PHE A 446 -23.98 12.68 15.58
N HIS A 447 -24.05 11.36 15.35
CA HIS A 447 -24.85 10.72 14.31
C HIS A 447 -25.65 9.59 14.93
N THR A 448 -26.87 9.30 14.45
CA THR A 448 -27.56 8.10 14.91
C THR A 448 -26.86 6.85 14.38
N ILE A 449 -26.68 5.88 15.25
CA ILE A 449 -26.23 4.54 14.89
C ILE A 449 -27.28 3.53 15.31
N HIS A 450 -27.72 2.68 14.37
CA HIS A 450 -28.66 1.61 14.62
C HIS A 450 -28.12 0.32 14.04
N ILE A 451 -28.11 -0.74 14.85
CA ILE A 451 -27.71 -2.07 14.43
C ILE A 451 -28.86 -3.03 14.63
N LYS A 452 -29.16 -3.84 13.63
CA LYS A 452 -29.95 -5.05 13.72
C LYS A 452 -29.02 -6.24 13.72
N TYR A 453 -29.23 -7.17 14.65
CA TYR A 453 -28.46 -8.41 14.76
C TYR A 453 -29.41 -9.56 15.08
N PHE A 454 -29.17 -10.72 14.50
CA PHE A 454 -29.82 -11.96 14.92
C PHE A 454 -28.84 -13.12 14.93
N GLU A 455 -29.14 -14.07 15.81
CA GLU A 455 -28.52 -15.37 15.94
C GLU A 455 -29.55 -16.43 15.57
N ASP A 456 -29.23 -17.24 14.54
CA ASP A 456 -30.04 -18.35 14.09
C ASP A 456 -29.62 -19.64 14.80
N TYR A 457 -28.35 -20.06 14.62
CA TYR A 457 -27.89 -21.32 15.16
C TYR A 457 -26.35 -21.42 15.27
N MET A 458 -25.85 -21.92 16.41
CA MET A 458 -24.49 -22.31 16.75
C MET A 458 -23.55 -21.19 17.23
N GLY A 459 -22.96 -20.42 16.36
CA GLY A 459 -21.94 -19.43 16.72
C GLY A 459 -22.51 -18.03 16.85
N GLN A 460 -22.03 -17.25 17.80
CA GLN A 460 -22.51 -15.88 17.99
C GLN A 460 -21.34 -14.90 18.05
N GLU A 461 -21.37 -13.89 17.19
CA GLU A 461 -20.35 -12.82 17.19
C GLU A 461 -20.94 -11.52 16.64
N LEU A 462 -20.65 -10.39 17.33
CA LEU A 462 -20.90 -9.06 16.82
C LEU A 462 -19.78 -8.13 17.23
N LYS A 463 -19.01 -7.61 16.24
CA LYS A 463 -17.96 -6.64 16.43
C LYS A 463 -18.07 -5.53 15.39
N LEU A 464 -17.92 -4.29 15.81
CA LEU A 464 -17.92 -3.13 14.95
C LEU A 464 -16.66 -2.30 15.14
N ASN A 465 -15.90 -2.16 14.05
CA ASN A 465 -14.76 -1.27 13.97
C ASN A 465 -15.05 -0.13 12.99
N TYR A 466 -14.28 0.94 13.10
CA TYR A 466 -14.25 2.01 12.11
C TYR A 466 -12.82 2.40 11.79
N GLN A 467 -12.63 3.01 10.62
CA GLN A 467 -11.36 3.53 10.11
C GLN A 467 -11.63 4.81 9.32
N THR A 468 -10.68 5.76 9.35
CA THR A 468 -10.67 6.94 8.47
C THR A 468 -9.33 7.04 7.76
N PRO A 469 -9.05 7.99 6.87
CA PRO A 469 -7.70 8.22 6.36
C PRO A 469 -6.65 8.47 7.47
N ASN A 470 -7.07 9.02 8.62
CA ASN A 470 -6.18 9.41 9.72
C ASN A 470 -6.24 8.48 10.94
N ILE A 471 -7.24 7.61 11.03
CA ILE A 471 -7.48 6.73 12.17
C ILE A 471 -7.41 5.28 11.70
N ASP A 472 -6.56 4.48 12.35
CA ASP A 472 -6.44 3.05 12.11
C ASP A 472 -7.74 2.30 12.40
N ASP A 473 -7.85 1.07 11.85
CA ASP A 473 -8.97 0.17 12.14
C ASP A 473 -9.11 -0.07 13.65
N THR A 474 -10.09 0.59 14.23
CA THR A 474 -10.25 0.74 15.68
C THR A 474 -11.66 0.30 16.09
N PRO A 475 -11.83 -0.50 17.15
CA PRO A 475 -13.15 -0.83 17.68
C PRO A 475 -13.92 0.44 18.07
N VAL A 476 -15.22 0.45 17.79
CA VAL A 476 -16.12 1.49 18.32
C VAL A 476 -16.18 1.33 19.84
N SER A 477 -15.60 2.29 20.56
CA SER A 477 -15.45 2.24 22.01
C SER A 477 -16.65 2.82 22.77
N ASN A 478 -16.78 2.46 24.03
CA ASN A 478 -17.93 2.86 24.87
C ASN A 478 -18.07 4.39 25.02
N ASP A 479 -16.95 5.11 25.01
CA ASP A 479 -16.91 6.57 25.14
C ASP A 479 -17.38 7.31 23.88
N MET A 480 -17.48 6.61 22.75
CA MET A 480 -18.01 7.14 21.49
C MET A 480 -19.54 6.96 21.38
N LEU A 481 -20.15 6.12 22.23
CA LEU A 481 -21.56 5.75 22.17
C LEU A 481 -22.36 6.42 23.28
N PHE A 482 -23.47 7.05 22.91
CA PHE A 482 -24.33 7.77 23.84
C PHE A 482 -25.79 7.36 23.65
N ILE A 483 -26.54 7.36 24.76
CA ILE A 483 -27.96 7.05 24.73
C ILE A 483 -28.71 8.14 23.94
N PRO A 484 -29.56 7.78 22.96
CA PRO A 484 -30.37 8.75 22.23
C PRO A 484 -31.24 9.62 23.16
N VAL A 485 -31.37 10.91 22.86
CA VAL A 485 -32.19 11.83 23.64
C VAL A 485 -33.64 11.40 23.55
N GLY A 486 -34.26 11.09 24.69
CA GLY A 486 -35.67 10.66 24.77
C GLY A 486 -35.88 9.13 24.84
N LYS A 487 -34.84 8.34 24.88
CA LYS A 487 -34.90 6.89 25.17
C LYS A 487 -34.34 6.53 26.54
#